data_1ea65ad0a5e2b7aa8d8e87565964cba9
#
_entry.id   1ea65ad0a5e2b7aa8d8e87565964cba9
#
_cell.length_a   1.000
_cell.length_b   1.000
_cell.length_c   1.000
_cell.angle_alpha   90.00
_cell.angle_beta   90.00
_cell.angle_gamma   90.00
#
_symmetry.space_group_name_H-M   'P 1'
#
loop_
_entity.id
_entity.type
_entity.pdbx_description
1 polymer ?
#
loop_
_entity_poly.entity_id
_entity_poly.type
_entity_poly.pdbx_seq_one_letter_code
_entity_poly.pdbx_strand_id
1 'polypeptide(L)'
;MRAPGAGLRRPGPRRTVPPVPVRVLTSLLALLAAATAAGETRFIRIWPAWQEAAAFERVTEFFGAGEPGAGTTVLRTTPETREGYYFLTRVRTDVAATGARFELLVIRPDAPTPASFRFPADLPAGETAFHLGLTGAAWPGGRRTNPVAWKLTLLSADGRVLAEHKSFLWEKPAP
;
A
#
# COMPACT_ATOMS: atom_id res chain seq x y z
N MET A 1 64.50 30.44 62.52
CA MET A 1 63.17 29.84 62.23
C MET A 1 62.91 30.05 60.74
N ARG A 2 62.90 28.96 60.00
CA ARG A 2 62.79 28.93 58.50
C ARG A 2 61.34 28.64 58.09
N ALA A 3 60.77 29.50 57.26
CA ALA A 3 59.44 29.25 56.65
C ALA A 3 59.55 28.33 55.42
N PRO A 4 58.59 27.42 55.19
CA PRO A 4 58.61 26.53 54.00
C PRO A 4 57.95 27.19 52.79
N GLY A 5 58.53 26.94 51.62
CA GLY A 5 58.16 27.51 50.34
C GLY A 5 56.88 26.95 49.76
N ALA A 6 56.16 27.81 49.10
CA ALA A 6 54.96 27.49 48.34
C ALA A 6 55.32 26.86 46.97
N GLY A 7 54.89 25.61 46.79
CA GLY A 7 55.03 24.88 45.53
C GLY A 7 54.02 25.35 44.51
N LEU A 8 54.47 25.93 43.38
CA LEU A 8 53.64 26.23 42.21
C LEU A 8 53.21 24.94 41.52
N ARG A 9 51.89 24.65 41.54
CA ARG A 9 51.30 23.61 40.68
C ARG A 9 51.25 24.09 39.21
N ARG A 10 51.93 23.35 38.33
CA ARG A 10 51.86 23.54 36.90
C ARG A 10 50.46 23.09 36.39
N PRO A 11 49.78 23.91 35.53
CA PRO A 11 48.56 23.49 34.88
C PRO A 11 48.86 22.41 33.83
N GLY A 12 48.09 21.32 33.83
CA GLY A 12 48.18 20.21 32.90
C GLY A 12 47.70 20.60 31.48
N PRO A 13 48.12 19.85 30.44
CA PRO A 13 47.83 20.20 29.06
C PRO A 13 46.32 20.08 28.80
N ARG A 14 45.74 21.19 28.29
CA ARG A 14 44.35 21.19 27.78
C ARG A 14 44.28 20.31 26.54
N ARG A 15 43.50 19.25 26.59
CA ARG A 15 43.15 18.45 25.42
C ARG A 15 42.28 19.31 24.48
N THR A 16 42.81 19.73 23.37
CA THR A 16 42.10 20.36 22.26
C THR A 16 41.36 19.24 21.50
N VAL A 17 40.07 19.31 21.51
CA VAL A 17 39.21 18.43 20.65
C VAL A 17 39.29 19.00 19.23
N PRO A 18 39.70 18.21 18.22
CA PRO A 18 39.74 18.69 16.84
C PRO A 18 38.33 19.05 16.34
N PRO A 19 38.18 20.18 15.60
CA PRO A 19 36.90 20.54 15.01
C PRO A 19 36.51 19.52 13.95
N VAL A 20 35.29 18.97 14.06
CA VAL A 20 34.71 18.07 13.05
C VAL A 20 34.56 18.87 11.76
N PRO A 21 35.13 18.41 10.62
CA PRO A 21 35.08 19.16 9.38
C PRO A 21 33.62 19.34 8.90
N VAL A 22 33.23 20.59 8.66
CA VAL A 22 31.89 21.02 8.22
C VAL A 22 31.37 20.25 7.00
N ARG A 23 32.28 19.71 6.18
CA ARG A 23 31.96 18.87 5.01
C ARG A 23 31.26 17.56 5.33
N VAL A 24 31.49 16.96 6.51
CA VAL A 24 30.85 15.72 6.93
C VAL A 24 29.39 15.98 7.35
N LEU A 25 29.12 17.14 7.96
CA LEU A 25 27.79 17.53 8.39
C LEU A 25 26.83 17.82 7.21
N THR A 26 27.35 18.46 6.15
CA THR A 26 26.57 18.75 4.93
C THR A 26 26.23 17.49 4.14
N SER A 27 27.10 16.48 4.10
CA SER A 27 26.85 15.20 3.42
C SER A 27 25.80 14.38 4.14
N LEU A 28 25.75 14.42 5.48
CA LEU A 28 24.74 13.69 6.27
C LEU A 28 23.35 14.33 6.13
N LEU A 29 23.26 15.65 6.04
CA LEU A 29 22.00 16.38 5.84
C LEU A 29 21.43 16.15 4.44
N ALA A 30 22.27 16.04 3.41
CA ALA A 30 21.85 15.74 2.04
C ALA A 30 21.31 14.30 1.90
N LEU A 31 21.85 13.34 2.66
CA LEU A 31 21.34 11.96 2.65
C LEU A 31 19.98 11.83 3.35
N LEU A 32 19.71 12.65 4.36
CA LEU A 32 18.41 12.66 5.05
C LEU A 32 17.29 13.30 4.21
N ALA A 33 17.62 14.25 3.32
CA ALA A 33 16.65 14.92 2.44
C ALA A 33 16.19 14.06 1.25
N ALA A 34 16.95 13.01 0.87
CA ALA A 34 16.59 12.12 -0.24
C ALA A 34 15.52 11.08 0.13
N ALA A 35 15.13 10.96 1.39
CA ALA A 35 14.22 9.92 1.88
C ALA A 35 12.72 10.30 1.82
N THR A 36 12.32 11.49 1.34
CA THR A 36 10.94 11.98 1.49
C THR A 36 10.15 12.21 0.21
N ALA A 37 10.62 11.76 -0.95
CA ALA A 37 9.84 11.80 -2.18
C ALA A 37 9.12 10.47 -2.47
N ALA A 38 8.64 9.78 -1.45
CA ALA A 38 7.67 8.72 -1.65
C ALA A 38 6.34 9.38 -1.95
N GLY A 39 5.96 9.45 -3.24
CA GLY A 39 4.66 9.99 -3.67
C GLY A 39 3.53 9.31 -2.90
N GLU A 40 2.51 10.08 -2.56
CA GLU A 40 1.34 9.58 -1.83
C GLU A 40 0.56 8.61 -2.70
N THR A 41 0.22 7.45 -2.14
CA THR A 41 -0.70 6.49 -2.74
C THR A 41 -1.89 6.29 -1.82
N ARG A 42 -3.11 6.42 -2.35
CA ARG A 42 -4.32 6.27 -1.53
C ARG A 42 -5.47 5.64 -2.31
N PHE A 43 -6.36 4.99 -1.59
CA PHE A 43 -7.67 4.61 -2.10
C PHE A 43 -8.58 5.83 -2.15
N ILE A 44 -9.14 6.12 -3.34
CA ILE A 44 -10.17 7.15 -3.51
C ILE A 44 -11.54 6.57 -3.13
N ARG A 45 -11.79 5.33 -3.59
CA ARG A 45 -13.05 4.64 -3.35
C ARG A 45 -12.86 3.14 -3.47
N ILE A 46 -13.58 2.39 -2.63
CA ILE A 46 -13.75 0.95 -2.76
C ILE A 46 -15.25 0.66 -2.67
N TRP A 47 -15.77 -0.04 -3.65
CA TRP A 47 -17.19 -0.41 -3.72
C TRP A 47 -17.30 -1.91 -3.98
N PRO A 48 -17.53 -2.73 -2.93
CA PRO A 48 -17.80 -4.14 -3.08
C PRO A 48 -19.19 -4.37 -3.67
N ALA A 49 -19.27 -5.18 -4.72
CA ALA A 49 -20.55 -5.53 -5.36
C ALA A 49 -20.44 -6.84 -6.14
N TRP A 50 -21.55 -7.56 -6.23
CA TRP A 50 -21.70 -8.66 -7.18
C TRP A 50 -21.77 -8.12 -8.61
N GLN A 51 -21.06 -8.78 -9.53
CA GLN A 51 -21.11 -8.48 -10.96
C GLN A 51 -21.49 -9.74 -11.75
N GLU A 52 -22.44 -9.59 -12.67
CA GLU A 52 -22.83 -10.63 -13.61
C GLU A 52 -21.88 -10.64 -14.82
N ALA A 53 -21.76 -11.77 -15.51
CA ALA A 53 -20.94 -11.89 -16.70
C ALA A 53 -21.27 -10.82 -17.77
N ALA A 54 -22.55 -10.55 -17.98
CA ALA A 54 -23.05 -9.55 -18.92
C ALA A 54 -22.63 -8.10 -18.59
N ALA A 55 -22.27 -7.80 -17.35
CA ALA A 55 -21.78 -6.47 -16.97
C ALA A 55 -20.45 -6.14 -17.66
N PHE A 56 -19.64 -7.16 -17.94
CA PHE A 56 -18.34 -7.00 -18.59
C PHE A 56 -18.41 -6.96 -20.13
N GLU A 57 -19.48 -7.45 -20.73
CA GLU A 57 -19.73 -7.37 -22.17
C GLU A 57 -20.06 -5.94 -22.59
N ARG A 58 -20.93 -5.27 -21.84
CA ARG A 58 -21.33 -3.87 -22.08
C ARG A 58 -20.16 -2.86 -22.01
N VAL A 59 -19.19 -3.13 -21.15
CA VAL A 59 -18.01 -2.24 -21.02
C VAL A 59 -17.12 -2.32 -22.29
N THR A 60 -16.98 -3.51 -22.87
CA THR A 60 -16.16 -3.69 -24.10
C THR A 60 -16.82 -3.06 -25.33
N GLU A 61 -18.16 -3.04 -25.40
CA GLU A 61 -18.91 -2.45 -26.52
C GLU A 61 -18.97 -0.91 -26.46
N PHE A 62 -18.97 -0.33 -25.26
CA PHE A 62 -19.14 1.12 -25.06
C PHE A 62 -17.80 1.90 -25.10
N PHE A 63 -16.71 1.27 -24.70
CA PHE A 63 -15.37 1.86 -24.70
C PHE A 63 -14.47 1.13 -25.69
N GLY A 64 -14.82 1.17 -26.99
CA GLY A 64 -14.04 0.54 -28.06
C GLY A 64 -12.54 0.52 -27.78
N ALA A 65 -11.86 -0.49 -28.26
CA ALA A 65 -10.42 -0.71 -28.08
C ALA A 65 -9.61 0.55 -28.45
N GLY A 66 -9.28 1.37 -27.48
CA GLY A 66 -8.40 2.49 -27.74
C GLY A 66 -8.67 3.70 -26.85
N GLU A 67 -7.92 3.82 -25.87
CA GLU A 67 -7.19 4.96 -25.30
C GLU A 67 -6.40 4.44 -24.09
N PRO A 68 -5.07 4.47 -24.08
CA PRO A 68 -4.28 4.19 -22.91
C PRO A 68 -4.47 5.35 -21.93
N GLY A 69 -5.25 5.14 -20.87
CA GLY A 69 -5.45 6.16 -19.84
C GLY A 69 -6.81 6.18 -19.15
N ALA A 70 -7.86 5.66 -19.79
CA ALA A 70 -9.19 5.54 -19.19
C ALA A 70 -9.53 4.09 -18.76
N GLY A 71 -8.54 3.19 -18.72
CA GLY A 71 -8.74 1.77 -18.59
C GLY A 71 -9.01 1.32 -17.16
N THR A 72 -10.13 0.66 -16.97
CA THR A 72 -10.37 -0.18 -15.79
C THR A 72 -9.63 -1.50 -15.99
N THR A 73 -8.70 -1.81 -15.08
CA THR A 73 -8.02 -3.10 -15.06
C THR A 73 -8.85 -4.11 -14.29
N VAL A 74 -9.21 -5.23 -14.93
CA VAL A 74 -9.98 -6.31 -14.30
C VAL A 74 -9.06 -7.47 -13.95
N LEU A 75 -8.96 -7.78 -12.67
CA LEU A 75 -8.14 -8.87 -12.10
C LEU A 75 -9.08 -9.88 -11.43
N ARG A 76 -8.95 -11.16 -11.72
CA ARG A 76 -9.85 -12.23 -11.24
C ARG A 76 -9.07 -13.36 -10.61
N THR A 77 -9.67 -14.00 -9.60
CA THR A 77 -9.11 -15.23 -9.01
C THR A 77 -9.20 -16.41 -9.97
N THR A 78 -10.23 -16.46 -10.82
CA THR A 78 -10.39 -17.42 -11.92
C THR A 78 -10.60 -16.61 -13.20
N PRO A 79 -9.60 -16.48 -14.09
CA PRO A 79 -9.65 -15.60 -15.27
C PRO A 79 -10.83 -15.86 -16.21
N GLU A 80 -11.22 -17.12 -16.40
CA GLU A 80 -12.25 -17.55 -17.32
C GLU A 80 -13.67 -17.25 -16.80
N THR A 81 -13.83 -17.13 -15.48
CA THR A 81 -15.11 -16.85 -14.83
C THR A 81 -15.30 -15.35 -14.69
N ARG A 82 -16.29 -14.79 -15.40
CA ARG A 82 -16.55 -13.33 -15.38
C ARG A 82 -17.44 -12.92 -14.22
N GLU A 83 -18.45 -13.72 -13.88
CA GLU A 83 -19.34 -13.44 -12.75
C GLU A 83 -18.65 -13.68 -11.41
N GLY A 84 -18.97 -12.85 -10.42
CA GLY A 84 -18.36 -12.96 -9.10
C GLY A 84 -18.56 -11.74 -8.22
N TYR A 85 -17.95 -11.77 -7.06
CA TYR A 85 -17.97 -10.66 -6.13
C TYR A 85 -16.73 -9.78 -6.34
N TYR A 86 -16.95 -8.53 -6.72
CA TYR A 86 -15.90 -7.60 -7.11
C TYR A 86 -15.72 -6.48 -6.10
N PHE A 87 -14.48 -6.10 -5.86
CA PHE A 87 -14.09 -4.87 -5.18
C PHE A 87 -13.68 -3.85 -6.24
N LEU A 88 -14.62 -2.95 -6.58
CA LEU A 88 -14.38 -1.89 -7.55
C LEU A 88 -13.58 -0.80 -6.84
N THR A 89 -12.30 -0.74 -7.14
CA THR A 89 -11.32 0.03 -6.40
C THR A 89 -10.76 1.14 -7.29
N ARG A 90 -10.75 2.36 -6.80
CA ARG A 90 -10.11 3.50 -7.44
C ARG A 90 -8.92 3.94 -6.58
N VAL A 91 -7.76 3.98 -7.20
CA VAL A 91 -6.47 4.31 -6.55
C VAL A 91 -5.93 5.58 -7.20
N ARG A 92 -5.39 6.47 -6.40
CA ARG A 92 -4.56 7.59 -6.86
C ARG A 92 -3.15 7.40 -6.32
N THR A 93 -2.16 7.55 -7.22
CA THR A 93 -0.73 7.58 -6.85
C THR A 93 -0.04 8.73 -7.56
N ASP A 94 0.85 9.42 -6.84
CA ASP A 94 1.60 10.54 -7.42
C ASP A 94 2.76 10.07 -8.29
N VAL A 95 3.28 8.86 -8.03
CA VAL A 95 4.40 8.26 -8.75
C VAL A 95 4.02 6.86 -9.21
N ALA A 96 4.35 6.53 -10.45
CA ALA A 96 4.12 5.19 -10.99
C ALA A 96 4.89 4.13 -10.17
N ALA A 97 4.25 2.98 -9.92
CA ALA A 97 4.86 1.86 -9.22
C ALA A 97 4.60 0.55 -9.99
N THR A 98 5.67 -0.13 -10.39
CA THR A 98 5.61 -1.44 -11.04
C THR A 98 5.77 -2.56 -10.02
N GLY A 99 5.20 -3.73 -10.31
CA GLY A 99 5.28 -4.90 -9.43
C GLY A 99 4.55 -4.74 -8.10
N ALA A 100 3.64 -3.79 -8.01
CA ALA A 100 2.75 -3.66 -6.86
C ALA A 100 1.74 -4.82 -6.82
N ARG A 101 1.06 -4.99 -5.70
CA ARG A 101 -0.01 -5.99 -5.57
C ARG A 101 -1.07 -5.56 -4.57
N PHE A 102 -2.29 -5.94 -4.85
CA PHE A 102 -3.35 -5.90 -3.86
C PHE A 102 -3.36 -7.21 -3.05
N GLU A 103 -3.49 -7.10 -1.74
CA GLU A 103 -3.82 -8.20 -0.84
C GLU A 103 -5.21 -7.95 -0.25
N LEU A 104 -6.14 -8.85 -0.55
CA LEU A 104 -7.53 -8.79 -0.10
C LEU A 104 -7.78 -9.92 0.89
N LEU A 105 -8.07 -9.57 2.13
CA LEU A 105 -8.56 -10.50 3.15
C LEU A 105 -10.08 -10.36 3.24
N VAL A 106 -10.79 -11.49 3.23
CA VAL A 106 -12.26 -11.52 3.26
C VAL A 106 -12.75 -12.57 4.24
N ILE A 107 -13.65 -12.17 5.13
CA ILE A 107 -14.43 -13.08 5.96
C ILE A 107 -15.76 -13.32 5.23
N ARG A 108 -15.99 -14.56 4.83
CA ARG A 108 -17.21 -14.97 4.15
C ARG A 108 -18.22 -15.49 5.16
N PRO A 109 -19.55 -15.45 4.85
CA PRO A 109 -20.57 -15.98 5.75
C PRO A 109 -20.47 -17.49 6.00
N ASP A 110 -19.91 -18.24 5.03
CA ASP A 110 -19.73 -19.69 5.11
C ASP A 110 -18.43 -20.11 5.82
N ALA A 111 -17.50 -19.15 6.09
CA ALA A 111 -16.22 -19.44 6.69
C ALA A 111 -15.76 -18.28 7.58
N PRO A 112 -15.66 -18.46 8.92
CA PRO A 112 -15.26 -17.40 9.84
C PRO A 112 -13.76 -17.03 9.74
N THR A 113 -12.94 -17.94 9.19
CA THR A 113 -11.51 -17.67 8.98
C THR A 113 -11.33 -16.80 7.73
N PRO A 114 -10.55 -15.70 7.81
CA PRO A 114 -10.29 -14.86 6.66
C PRO A 114 -9.60 -15.62 5.53
N ALA A 115 -10.17 -15.56 4.32
CA ALA A 115 -9.52 -16.00 3.10
C ALA A 115 -8.65 -14.87 2.54
N SER A 116 -7.44 -15.21 2.03
CA SER A 116 -6.49 -14.24 1.45
C SER A 116 -6.39 -14.42 -0.05
N PHE A 117 -6.47 -13.31 -0.78
CA PHE A 117 -6.34 -13.25 -2.25
C PHE A 117 -5.33 -12.19 -2.63
N ARG A 118 -4.54 -12.46 -3.69
CA ARG A 118 -3.50 -11.55 -4.19
C ARG A 118 -3.73 -11.26 -5.67
N PHE A 119 -3.60 -9.98 -6.03
CA PHE A 119 -3.76 -9.52 -7.40
C PHE A 119 -2.54 -8.66 -7.75
N PRO A 120 -1.68 -9.11 -8.69
CA PRO A 120 -0.57 -8.28 -9.17
C PRO A 120 -1.11 -7.09 -9.95
N ALA A 121 -0.47 -5.94 -9.81
CA ALA A 121 -0.88 -4.71 -10.47
C ALA A 121 0.30 -3.78 -10.71
N ASP A 122 0.30 -3.10 -11.85
CA ASP A 122 1.13 -1.93 -12.07
C ASP A 122 0.26 -0.67 -11.90
N LEU A 123 0.83 0.31 -11.22
CA LEU A 123 0.16 1.56 -10.90
C LEU A 123 0.76 2.68 -11.76
N PRO A 124 0.08 3.16 -12.81
CA PRO A 124 0.49 4.38 -13.48
C PRO A 124 0.29 5.58 -12.54
N ALA A 125 1.08 6.64 -12.70
CA ALA A 125 0.85 7.88 -12.00
C ALA A 125 -0.53 8.45 -12.34
N GLY A 126 -1.19 9.04 -11.35
CA GLY A 126 -2.55 9.56 -11.47
C GLY A 126 -3.60 8.65 -10.86
N GLU A 127 -4.79 8.64 -11.44
CA GLU A 127 -5.95 7.89 -10.96
C GLU A 127 -6.22 6.68 -11.85
N THR A 128 -6.34 5.50 -11.24
CA THR A 128 -6.59 4.24 -11.96
C THR A 128 -7.69 3.44 -11.26
N ALA A 129 -8.55 2.80 -12.05
CA ALA A 129 -9.59 1.92 -11.56
C ALA A 129 -9.19 0.44 -11.72
N PHE A 130 -9.43 -0.35 -10.68
CA PHE A 130 -9.23 -1.79 -10.64
C PHE A 130 -10.50 -2.49 -10.22
N HIS A 131 -10.86 -3.56 -10.89
CA HIS A 131 -11.92 -4.47 -10.49
C HIS A 131 -11.27 -5.77 -9.99
N LEU A 132 -11.22 -5.97 -8.68
CA LEU A 132 -10.63 -7.15 -8.04
C LEU A 132 -11.74 -8.18 -7.80
N GLY A 133 -11.80 -9.21 -8.63
CA GLY A 133 -12.89 -10.19 -8.66
C GLY A 133 -12.57 -11.48 -7.93
N LEU A 134 -13.39 -11.83 -6.94
CA LEU A 134 -13.47 -13.15 -6.37
C LEU A 134 -14.45 -13.96 -7.22
N THR A 135 -13.93 -14.82 -8.08
CA THR A 135 -14.68 -15.56 -9.08
C THR A 135 -14.53 -17.07 -8.89
N GLY A 136 -15.48 -17.85 -9.40
CA GLY A 136 -15.44 -19.30 -9.26
C GLY A 136 -15.43 -19.78 -7.81
N ALA A 137 -14.56 -20.72 -7.48
CA ALA A 137 -14.45 -21.30 -6.13
C ALA A 137 -14.04 -20.28 -5.04
N ALA A 138 -13.46 -19.14 -5.41
CA ALA A 138 -13.12 -18.08 -4.45
C ALA A 138 -14.38 -17.41 -3.86
N TRP A 139 -15.51 -17.45 -4.57
CA TRP A 139 -16.79 -16.91 -4.09
C TRP A 139 -17.95 -17.89 -4.31
N PRO A 140 -18.14 -18.90 -3.43
CA PRO A 140 -19.18 -19.90 -3.56
C PRO A 140 -20.58 -19.38 -3.23
N GLY A 141 -20.70 -18.21 -2.57
CA GLY A 141 -21.97 -17.70 -2.06
C GLY A 141 -22.94 -17.11 -3.10
N GLY A 142 -22.47 -16.90 -4.34
CA GLY A 142 -23.29 -16.32 -5.42
C GLY A 142 -23.75 -14.88 -5.15
N ARG A 143 -24.75 -14.44 -5.93
CA ARG A 143 -25.24 -13.05 -5.99
C ARG A 143 -25.83 -12.52 -4.67
N ARG A 144 -26.47 -13.38 -3.90
CA ARG A 144 -27.19 -12.96 -2.68
C ARG A 144 -26.31 -12.89 -1.43
N THR A 145 -25.02 -13.21 -1.56
CA THR A 145 -24.11 -13.30 -0.44
C THR A 145 -23.13 -12.12 -0.48
N ASN A 146 -23.02 -11.42 0.65
CA ASN A 146 -22.05 -10.36 0.84
C ASN A 146 -20.94 -10.79 1.81
N PRO A 147 -19.72 -10.26 1.73
CA PRO A 147 -18.70 -10.50 2.73
C PRO A 147 -19.15 -9.95 4.10
N VAL A 148 -18.83 -10.67 5.17
CA VAL A 148 -19.06 -10.22 6.54
C VAL A 148 -18.12 -9.07 6.87
N ALA A 149 -16.84 -9.24 6.53
CA ALA A 149 -15.82 -8.21 6.69
C ALA A 149 -14.71 -8.40 5.65
N TRP A 150 -13.99 -7.33 5.36
CA TRP A 150 -12.87 -7.36 4.44
C TRP A 150 -11.83 -6.31 4.77
N LYS A 151 -10.60 -6.59 4.37
CA LYS A 151 -9.47 -5.66 4.40
C LYS A 151 -8.73 -5.72 3.07
N LEU A 152 -8.50 -4.56 2.46
CA LEU A 152 -7.73 -4.41 1.23
C LEU A 152 -6.47 -3.61 1.53
N THR A 153 -5.32 -4.20 1.22
CA THR A 153 -4.00 -3.58 1.36
C THR A 153 -3.34 -3.53 -0.01
N LEU A 154 -2.80 -2.39 -0.38
CA LEU A 154 -1.97 -2.20 -1.57
C LEU A 154 -0.51 -2.16 -1.13
N LEU A 155 0.29 -3.03 -1.70
CA LEU A 155 1.71 -3.20 -1.38
C LEU A 155 2.57 -2.86 -2.60
N SER A 156 3.72 -2.25 -2.35
CA SER A 156 4.79 -2.10 -3.36
C SER A 156 5.49 -3.43 -3.65
N ALA A 157 6.36 -3.46 -4.65
CA ALA A 157 7.14 -4.64 -5.03
C ALA A 157 7.98 -5.20 -3.87
N ASP A 158 8.54 -4.34 -3.03
CA ASP A 158 9.31 -4.67 -1.83
C ASP A 158 8.46 -5.02 -0.60
N GLY A 159 7.12 -5.01 -0.73
CA GLY A 159 6.18 -5.39 0.32
C GLY A 159 5.82 -4.27 1.31
N ARG A 160 6.22 -3.04 1.05
CA ARG A 160 5.80 -1.88 1.87
C ARG A 160 4.34 -1.54 1.61
N VAL A 161 3.59 -1.25 2.67
CA VAL A 161 2.19 -0.80 2.56
C VAL A 161 2.15 0.59 1.92
N LEU A 162 1.46 0.69 0.78
CA LEU A 162 1.19 1.95 0.08
C LEU A 162 -0.15 2.56 0.50
N ALA A 163 -1.17 1.71 0.67
CA ALA A 163 -2.48 2.10 1.14
C ALA A 163 -3.20 0.92 1.80
N GLU A 164 -4.07 1.18 2.76
CA GLU A 164 -4.92 0.17 3.42
C GLU A 164 -6.33 0.73 3.61
N HIS A 165 -7.33 -0.14 3.43
CA HIS A 165 -8.72 0.17 3.75
C HIS A 165 -9.45 -1.07 4.26
N LYS A 166 -10.35 -0.86 5.22
CA LYS A 166 -11.08 -1.94 5.92
C LYS A 166 -12.58 -1.64 5.90
N SER A 167 -13.38 -2.70 5.88
CA SER A 167 -14.80 -2.59 6.18
C SER A 167 -15.02 -2.33 7.67
N PHE A 168 -16.15 -1.73 8.01
CA PHE A 168 -16.49 -1.39 9.41
C PHE A 168 -16.39 -2.60 10.36
N LEU A 169 -16.85 -3.77 9.94
CA LEU A 169 -16.84 -4.97 10.79
C LEU A 169 -15.44 -5.59 10.96
N TRP A 170 -14.50 -5.25 10.11
CA TRP A 170 -13.11 -5.72 10.26
C TRP A 170 -12.43 -5.16 11.50
N GLU A 171 -12.78 -3.96 11.92
CA GLU A 171 -12.17 -3.26 13.06
C GLU A 171 -12.82 -3.59 14.40
N LYS A 172 -13.99 -4.25 14.37
CA LYS A 172 -14.69 -4.59 15.60
C LYS A 172 -13.93 -5.73 16.29
N PRO A 173 -13.46 -5.54 17.55
CA PRO A 173 -12.87 -6.63 18.33
C PRO A 173 -13.84 -7.81 18.42
N ALA A 174 -13.31 -9.03 18.39
CA ALA A 174 -14.12 -10.20 18.74
C ALA A 174 -14.66 -10.02 20.18
N PRO A 175 -15.91 -10.40 20.42
CA PRO A 175 -16.52 -10.34 21.75
C PRO A 175 -15.79 -11.24 22.74
#